data_c488ae83e36fcc169f6011b5f8c7c3a8
#
_entry.id   c488ae83e36fcc169f6011b5f8c7c3a8
#
_cell.length_a   1.000
_cell.length_b   1.000
_cell.length_c   1.000
_cell.angle_alpha   90.00
_cell.angle_beta   90.00
_cell.angle_gamma   90.00
#
_symmetry.space_group_name_H-M   'P 1'
#
loop_
_entity.id
_entity.type
_entity.pdbx_description
1 polymer ?
#
loop_
_entity_poly.entity_id
_entity_poly.type
_entity_poly.pdbx_seq_one_letter_code
_entity_poly.pdbx_strand_id
1 'polypeptide(L)'
;RLPEESERLWARIETSMERRDKRHRFILFTRYAAACVLILGIVSFWLIHSFQTSGTADDLLVNVKADTLYQKVMLIRDDAEAIQIENNAVITYDSNITIQSDGKETEIIKEGAAQPGKQNTLIVPYGSHSSIVLADGSKVWINSGSKLRFPSSFGPGERRIKVEGEIYIEVAKDTSRPFYVETPN
;
A
#
# COMPACT_ATOMS: atom_id res chain seq x y z
N ARG A 1 2.22 75.36 -40.84
CA ARG A 1 1.43 75.00 -39.65
C ARG A 1 0.75 73.58 -39.72
N LEU A 2 0.80 72.89 -40.85
CA LEU A 2 0.16 71.60 -41.07
C LEU A 2 1.01 70.35 -40.73
N PRO A 3 2.35 70.32 -40.63
CA PRO A 3 3.11 69.13 -40.32
C PRO A 3 3.09 68.75 -38.86
N GLU A 4 2.92 69.68 -37.93
CA GLU A 4 3.02 69.44 -36.52
C GLU A 4 1.78 68.76 -35.92
N GLU A 5 0.62 68.99 -36.46
CA GLU A 5 -0.63 68.33 -36.08
C GLU A 5 -0.68 66.84 -36.53
N SER A 6 -0.14 66.58 -37.71
CA SER A 6 -0.10 65.22 -38.24
C SER A 6 0.83 64.32 -37.40
N GLU A 7 1.97 64.85 -36.97
CA GLU A 7 2.86 64.10 -36.11
C GLU A 7 2.25 63.75 -34.67
N ARG A 8 1.53 64.72 -34.13
CA ARG A 8 0.80 64.53 -32.89
C ARG A 8 -0.34 63.49 -32.99
N LEU A 9 -0.99 63.43 -34.15
CA LEU A 9 -2.02 62.42 -34.41
C LEU A 9 -1.40 61.04 -34.59
N TRP A 10 -0.30 60.92 -35.29
CA TRP A 10 0.41 59.65 -35.45
C TRP A 10 0.94 59.10 -34.11
N ALA A 11 1.52 59.94 -33.28
CA ALA A 11 1.98 59.56 -31.95
C ALA A 11 0.83 59.05 -31.03
N ARG A 12 -0.37 59.63 -31.15
CA ARG A 12 -1.55 59.17 -30.43
C ARG A 12 -2.08 57.81 -30.92
N ILE A 13 -2.01 57.57 -32.20
CA ILE A 13 -2.44 56.30 -32.84
C ILE A 13 -1.47 55.18 -32.43
N GLU A 14 -0.17 55.45 -32.48
CA GLU A 14 0.88 54.48 -32.15
C GLU A 14 0.81 54.05 -30.68
N THR A 15 0.64 54.99 -29.74
CA THR A 15 0.47 54.70 -28.33
C THR A 15 -0.84 53.97 -28.01
N SER A 16 -1.89 54.16 -28.79
CA SER A 16 -3.15 53.45 -28.62
C SER A 16 -3.10 52.01 -29.13
N MET A 17 -2.34 51.75 -30.18
CA MET A 17 -2.13 50.40 -30.72
C MET A 17 -1.26 49.56 -29.83
N GLU A 18 -0.16 50.09 -29.28
CA GLU A 18 0.68 49.37 -28.33
C GLU A 18 -0.04 48.97 -27.01
N ARG A 19 -0.93 49.83 -26.52
CA ARG A 19 -1.75 49.51 -25.33
C ARG A 19 -2.76 48.41 -25.58
N ARG A 20 -3.26 48.30 -26.81
CA ARG A 20 -4.23 47.28 -27.20
C ARG A 20 -3.59 45.90 -27.31
N ASP A 21 -2.38 45.84 -27.86
CA ASP A 21 -1.64 44.60 -28.03
C ASP A 21 -1.17 44.02 -26.66
N LYS A 22 -0.73 44.86 -25.73
CA LYS A 22 -0.35 44.45 -24.39
C LYS A 22 -1.53 43.90 -23.60
N ARG A 23 -2.73 44.48 -23.74
CA ARG A 23 -3.95 43.95 -23.10
C ARG A 23 -4.37 42.59 -23.65
N HIS A 24 -4.31 42.39 -24.98
CA HIS A 24 -4.65 41.11 -25.56
C HIS A 24 -3.68 39.99 -25.13
N ARG A 25 -2.39 40.26 -25.10
CA ARG A 25 -1.39 39.33 -24.62
C ARG A 25 -1.57 39.00 -23.13
N PHE A 26 -1.91 39.98 -22.30
CA PHE A 26 -2.15 39.79 -20.89
C PHE A 26 -3.42 38.96 -20.65
N ILE A 27 -4.49 39.17 -21.37
CA ILE A 27 -5.74 38.39 -21.30
C ILE A 27 -5.50 36.92 -21.73
N LEU A 28 -4.72 36.72 -22.79
CA LEU A 28 -4.36 35.37 -23.22
C LEU A 28 -3.48 34.67 -22.18
N PHE A 29 -2.50 35.39 -21.62
CA PHE A 29 -1.64 34.84 -20.58
C PHE A 29 -2.40 34.43 -19.30
N THR A 30 -3.35 35.27 -18.86
CA THR A 30 -4.19 34.93 -17.68
C THR A 30 -5.14 33.75 -17.96
N ARG A 31 -5.63 33.59 -19.19
CA ARG A 31 -6.46 32.43 -19.56
C ARG A 31 -5.66 31.13 -19.55
N TYR A 32 -4.43 31.14 -20.07
CA TYR A 32 -3.57 29.97 -20.05
C TYR A 32 -3.05 29.66 -18.63
N ALA A 33 -2.73 30.69 -17.84
CA ALA A 33 -2.35 30.50 -16.45
C ALA A 33 -3.46 29.83 -15.62
N ALA A 34 -4.71 30.26 -15.80
CA ALA A 34 -5.86 29.65 -15.14
C ALA A 34 -6.05 28.17 -15.57
N ALA A 35 -5.88 27.87 -16.85
CA ALA A 35 -5.96 26.49 -17.35
C ALA A 35 -4.86 25.60 -16.78
N CYS A 36 -3.62 26.11 -16.66
CA CYS A 36 -2.52 25.37 -16.05
C CYS A 36 -2.78 25.06 -14.57
N VAL A 37 -3.32 26.01 -13.81
CA VAL A 37 -3.67 25.79 -12.40
C VAL A 37 -4.76 24.74 -12.25
N LEU A 38 -5.77 24.75 -13.11
CA LEU A 38 -6.82 23.72 -13.10
C LEU A 38 -6.27 22.34 -13.45
N ILE A 39 -5.41 22.23 -14.46
CA ILE A 39 -4.78 20.96 -14.85
C ILE A 39 -3.90 20.42 -13.70
N LEU A 40 -3.07 21.27 -13.10
CA LEU A 40 -2.25 20.90 -11.95
C LEU A 40 -3.10 20.49 -10.75
N GLY A 41 -4.21 21.17 -10.50
CA GLY A 41 -5.19 20.81 -9.47
C GLY A 41 -5.81 19.43 -9.71
N ILE A 42 -6.23 19.14 -10.94
CA ILE A 42 -6.81 17.83 -11.31
C ILE A 42 -5.76 16.73 -11.22
N VAL A 43 -4.54 16.96 -11.71
CA VAL A 43 -3.44 15.99 -11.64
C VAL A 43 -3.05 15.73 -10.18
N SER A 44 -2.94 16.77 -9.37
CA SER A 44 -2.66 16.64 -7.93
C SER A 44 -3.78 15.91 -7.20
N PHE A 45 -5.04 16.23 -7.48
CA PHE A 45 -6.20 15.53 -6.93
C PHE A 45 -6.20 14.05 -7.34
N TRP A 46 -5.92 13.76 -8.62
CA TRP A 46 -5.87 12.40 -9.13
C TRP A 46 -4.72 11.61 -8.52
N LEU A 47 -3.53 12.22 -8.36
CA LEU A 47 -2.40 11.60 -7.67
C LEU A 47 -2.73 11.32 -6.20
N ILE A 48 -3.28 12.29 -5.46
CA ILE A 48 -3.65 12.10 -4.06
C ILE A 48 -4.72 11.01 -3.95
N HIS A 49 -5.73 11.02 -4.81
CA HIS A 49 -6.78 10.01 -4.83
C HIS A 49 -6.22 8.62 -5.21
N SER A 50 -5.27 8.54 -6.14
CA SER A 50 -4.62 7.29 -6.53
C SER A 50 -3.75 6.70 -5.41
N PHE A 51 -3.15 7.55 -4.57
CA PHE A 51 -2.42 7.09 -3.38
C PHE A 51 -3.34 6.70 -2.21
N GLN A 52 -4.57 7.22 -2.16
CA GLN A 52 -5.54 6.85 -1.11
C GLN A 52 -6.34 5.58 -1.42
N THR A 53 -6.37 5.11 -2.66
CA THR A 53 -7.07 3.88 -3.04
C THR A 53 -6.29 2.59 -2.80
N SER A 54 -5.14 2.65 -2.15
CA SER A 54 -4.43 1.45 -1.68
C SER A 54 -5.09 0.78 -0.45
N GLY A 55 -6.27 1.26 -0.04
CA GLY A 55 -7.00 0.76 1.14
C GLY A 55 -8.09 -0.29 0.88
N THR A 56 -8.38 -0.65 -0.37
CA THR A 56 -9.56 -1.47 -0.68
C THR A 56 -9.32 -2.97 -0.83
N ALA A 57 -8.08 -3.43 -0.85
CA ALA A 57 -7.79 -4.87 -0.74
C ALA A 57 -8.06 -5.40 0.68
N ASP A 58 -8.03 -4.52 1.67
CA ASP A 58 -8.21 -4.86 3.08
C ASP A 58 -9.66 -5.25 3.42
N ASP A 59 -10.64 -4.68 2.73
CA ASP A 59 -12.07 -4.86 3.06
C ASP A 59 -12.68 -6.10 2.38
N LEU A 60 -12.14 -6.53 1.23
CA LEU A 60 -12.64 -7.72 0.54
C LEU A 60 -12.18 -9.04 1.18
N LEU A 61 -11.04 -9.04 1.88
CA LEU A 61 -10.53 -10.23 2.56
C LEU A 61 -11.05 -10.38 4.00
N VAL A 62 -11.60 -9.33 4.60
CA VAL A 62 -12.12 -9.33 5.97
C VAL A 62 -13.38 -10.20 6.13
N ASN A 63 -14.15 -10.41 5.06
CA ASN A 63 -15.43 -11.12 5.14
C ASN A 63 -15.40 -12.59 4.68
N VAL A 64 -14.24 -13.14 4.31
CA VAL A 64 -14.11 -14.56 4.07
C VAL A 64 -14.00 -15.27 5.42
N LYS A 65 -15.13 -15.71 5.97
CA LYS A 65 -15.13 -16.65 7.08
C LYS A 65 -14.28 -17.84 6.68
N ALA A 66 -13.30 -18.20 7.52
CA ALA A 66 -12.46 -19.39 7.33
C ALA A 66 -13.25 -20.69 7.11
N ASP A 67 -14.56 -20.60 7.31
CA ASP A 67 -15.51 -21.70 7.45
C ASP A 67 -15.88 -22.44 6.17
N THR A 68 -15.74 -21.85 4.98
CA THR A 68 -16.46 -22.45 3.85
C THR A 68 -15.69 -22.57 2.55
N LEU A 69 -14.56 -21.88 2.40
CA LEU A 69 -13.86 -21.80 1.11
C LEU A 69 -12.52 -22.55 1.05
N TYR A 70 -11.87 -22.76 2.19
CA TYR A 70 -10.55 -23.38 2.19
C TYR A 70 -10.55 -24.69 2.96
N GLN A 71 -10.25 -25.79 2.28
CA GLN A 71 -10.05 -27.11 2.88
C GLN A 71 -8.59 -27.32 3.34
N LYS A 72 -7.69 -26.43 2.96
CA LYS A 72 -6.26 -26.46 3.29
C LYS A 72 -5.81 -25.13 3.86
N VAL A 73 -4.71 -25.15 4.59
CA VAL A 73 -4.04 -23.93 5.05
C VAL A 73 -3.61 -23.10 3.85
N MET A 74 -3.89 -21.80 3.89
CA MET A 74 -3.60 -20.88 2.80
C MET A 74 -2.74 -19.71 3.28
N LEU A 75 -1.63 -19.49 2.62
CA LEU A 75 -0.84 -18.28 2.75
C LEU A 75 -1.15 -17.35 1.57
N ILE A 76 -1.79 -16.23 1.85
CA ILE A 76 -2.08 -15.19 0.85
C ILE A 76 -1.05 -14.09 1.02
N ARG A 77 -0.33 -13.80 -0.04
CA ARG A 77 0.68 -12.74 -0.10
C ARG A 77 0.07 -11.43 -0.59
N ASP A 78 0.72 -10.32 -0.29
CA ASP A 78 0.28 -8.96 -0.67
C ASP A 78 0.12 -8.78 -2.21
N ASP A 79 0.84 -9.56 -2.99
CA ASP A 79 0.75 -9.64 -4.46
C ASP A 79 -0.44 -10.50 -4.95
N ALA A 80 -1.37 -10.85 -4.05
CA ALA A 80 -2.53 -11.71 -4.27
C ALA A 80 -2.19 -13.16 -4.69
N GLU A 81 -0.95 -13.58 -4.58
CA GLU A 81 -0.58 -14.98 -4.77
C GLU A 81 -1.02 -15.79 -3.56
N ALA A 82 -1.85 -16.80 -3.80
CA ALA A 82 -2.33 -17.72 -2.76
C ALA A 82 -1.60 -19.05 -2.86
N ILE A 83 -0.91 -19.42 -1.79
CA ILE A 83 -0.13 -20.66 -1.69
C ILE A 83 -0.88 -21.62 -0.77
N GLN A 84 -1.17 -22.82 -1.26
CA GLN A 84 -1.74 -23.89 -0.45
C GLN A 84 -0.62 -24.59 0.34
N ILE A 85 -0.84 -24.76 1.63
CA ILE A 85 0.12 -25.34 2.55
C ILE A 85 -0.50 -26.59 3.18
N GLU A 86 0.29 -27.62 3.37
CA GLU A 86 -0.13 -28.84 4.04
C GLU A 86 -0.43 -28.57 5.53
N ASN A 87 -1.31 -29.38 6.11
CA ASN A 87 -1.61 -29.32 7.54
C ASN A 87 -0.36 -29.61 8.37
N ASN A 88 -0.26 -28.98 9.52
CA ASN A 88 0.89 -29.09 10.46
C ASN A 88 2.22 -28.61 9.87
N ALA A 89 2.21 -27.88 8.78
CA ALA A 89 3.44 -27.33 8.25
C ALA A 89 3.97 -26.19 9.14
N VAL A 90 5.28 -26.11 9.22
CA VAL A 90 6.02 -25.00 9.82
C VAL A 90 6.46 -24.06 8.72
N ILE A 91 6.03 -22.82 8.81
CA ILE A 91 6.39 -21.77 7.85
C ILE A 91 7.46 -20.92 8.51
N THR A 92 8.60 -20.76 7.87
CA THR A 92 9.66 -19.85 8.34
C THR A 92 9.73 -18.65 7.42
N TYR A 93 9.54 -17.48 8.00
CA TYR A 93 9.58 -16.20 7.31
C TYR A 93 10.89 -15.49 7.64
N ASP A 94 11.89 -15.68 6.79
CA ASP A 94 13.21 -15.06 6.88
C ASP A 94 13.48 -14.27 5.58
N SER A 95 14.66 -14.35 5.03
CA SER A 95 15.00 -13.81 3.69
C SER A 95 14.25 -14.54 2.56
N ASN A 96 13.78 -15.74 2.84
CA ASN A 96 12.93 -16.57 1.99
C ASN A 96 11.78 -17.11 2.84
N ILE A 97 10.70 -17.56 2.18
CA ILE A 97 9.67 -18.33 2.83
C ILE A 97 10.00 -19.79 2.69
N THR A 98 10.29 -20.46 3.78
CA THR A 98 10.54 -21.90 3.82
C THR A 98 9.34 -22.60 4.44
N ILE A 99 8.78 -23.59 3.73
CA ILE A 99 7.67 -24.40 4.19
C ILE A 99 8.19 -25.81 4.45
N GLN A 100 8.06 -26.26 5.67
CA GLN A 100 8.44 -27.61 6.10
C GLN A 100 7.20 -28.39 6.51
N SER A 101 7.00 -29.57 5.94
CA SER A 101 5.96 -30.50 6.33
C SER A 101 6.60 -31.83 6.72
N ASP A 102 6.19 -32.41 7.87
CA ASP A 102 6.74 -33.65 8.43
C ASP A 102 8.28 -33.65 8.56
N GLY A 103 8.85 -32.48 8.91
CA GLY A 103 10.30 -32.32 9.08
C GLY A 103 11.10 -32.32 7.78
N LYS A 104 10.44 -32.35 6.64
CA LYS A 104 11.06 -32.21 5.32
C LYS A 104 10.75 -30.83 4.73
N GLU A 105 11.75 -30.21 4.19
CA GLU A 105 11.60 -28.97 3.42
C GLU A 105 10.85 -29.29 2.12
N THR A 106 9.65 -28.71 2.00
CA THR A 106 8.76 -29.02 0.88
C THR A 106 8.85 -27.93 -0.19
N GLU A 107 9.02 -26.69 0.23
CA GLU A 107 9.04 -25.56 -0.72
C GLU A 107 9.87 -24.39 -0.18
N ILE A 108 10.68 -23.79 -1.04
CA ILE A 108 11.40 -22.54 -0.76
C ILE A 108 10.91 -21.50 -1.77
N ILE A 109 10.20 -20.50 -1.27
CA ILE A 109 9.79 -19.37 -2.09
C ILE A 109 10.80 -18.26 -1.87
N LYS A 110 11.58 -17.96 -2.91
CA LYS A 110 12.49 -16.82 -2.87
C LYS A 110 11.69 -15.54 -2.88
N GLU A 111 11.61 -14.89 -1.75
CA GLU A 111 11.08 -13.56 -1.69
C GLU A 111 12.18 -12.57 -2.09
N GLY A 112 11.92 -11.74 -3.10
CA GLY A 112 12.76 -10.58 -3.36
C GLY A 112 12.80 -9.72 -2.10
N ALA A 113 13.97 -9.21 -1.73
CA ALA A 113 14.31 -8.51 -0.48
C ALA A 113 13.10 -8.01 0.30
N ALA A 114 12.91 -8.51 1.52
CA ALA A 114 11.78 -8.22 2.40
C ALA A 114 11.40 -6.73 2.32
N GLN A 115 10.32 -6.43 1.59
CA GLN A 115 9.89 -5.03 1.42
C GLN A 115 9.07 -4.65 2.64
N PRO A 116 9.50 -3.67 3.43
CA PRO A 116 8.72 -3.18 4.54
C PRO A 116 7.33 -2.73 4.06
N GLY A 117 6.28 -3.18 4.73
CA GLY A 117 4.91 -2.78 4.43
C GLY A 117 4.06 -3.80 3.67
N LYS A 118 4.64 -4.82 3.02
CA LYS A 118 3.87 -5.92 2.44
C LYS A 118 3.20 -6.74 3.55
N GLN A 119 1.88 -6.93 3.41
CA GLN A 119 1.07 -7.69 4.36
C GLN A 119 0.77 -9.09 3.82
N ASN A 120 0.91 -10.09 4.68
CA ASN A 120 0.57 -11.47 4.37
C ASN A 120 -0.54 -11.94 5.28
N THR A 121 -1.35 -12.89 4.81
CA THR A 121 -2.44 -13.46 5.59
C THR A 121 -2.34 -14.99 5.56
N LEU A 122 -2.20 -15.61 6.74
CA LEU A 122 -2.27 -17.04 6.90
C LEU A 122 -3.68 -17.41 7.40
N ILE A 123 -4.38 -18.26 6.65
CA ILE A 123 -5.71 -18.75 6.95
C ILE A 123 -5.60 -20.22 7.29
N VAL A 124 -6.03 -20.59 8.49
CA VAL A 124 -6.07 -21.97 8.98
C VAL A 124 -7.53 -22.40 9.06
N PRO A 125 -8.00 -23.29 8.18
CA PRO A 125 -9.39 -23.75 8.19
C PRO A 125 -9.69 -24.64 9.39
N TYR A 126 -10.96 -24.90 9.63
CA TYR A 126 -11.36 -25.83 10.69
C TYR A 126 -10.78 -27.23 10.48
N GLY A 127 -10.33 -27.84 11.57
CA GLY A 127 -9.69 -29.17 11.57
C GLY A 127 -8.21 -29.15 11.16
N SER A 128 -7.64 -27.97 10.92
CA SER A 128 -6.21 -27.80 10.59
C SER A 128 -5.49 -27.00 11.66
N HIS A 129 -4.18 -27.14 11.70
CA HIS A 129 -3.27 -26.36 12.54
C HIS A 129 -2.06 -25.94 11.69
N SER A 130 -1.41 -24.86 12.07
CA SER A 130 -0.19 -24.41 11.41
C SER A 130 0.68 -23.66 12.41
N SER A 131 1.96 -23.53 12.08
CA SER A 131 2.86 -22.67 12.83
C SER A 131 3.73 -21.84 11.91
N ILE A 132 4.09 -20.65 12.37
CA ILE A 132 4.92 -19.74 11.61
C ILE A 132 6.00 -19.11 12.50
N VAL A 133 7.20 -18.98 11.94
CA VAL A 133 8.28 -18.17 12.51
C VAL A 133 8.30 -16.86 11.72
N LEU A 134 8.03 -15.77 12.41
CA LEU A 134 8.01 -14.42 11.82
C LEU A 134 9.43 -13.89 11.58
N ALA A 135 9.55 -12.84 10.78
CA ALA A 135 10.82 -12.23 10.41
C ALA A 135 11.68 -11.72 11.59
N ASP A 136 11.09 -11.50 12.75
CA ASP A 136 11.79 -11.13 13.99
C ASP A 136 12.21 -12.35 14.85
N GLY A 137 11.90 -13.57 14.38
CA GLY A 137 12.12 -14.82 15.10
C GLY A 137 11.02 -15.19 16.10
N SER A 138 9.94 -14.40 16.19
CA SER A 138 8.77 -14.76 16.99
C SER A 138 8.08 -15.99 16.39
N LYS A 139 7.62 -16.92 17.28
CA LYS A 139 6.95 -18.13 16.85
C LYS A 139 5.47 -18.03 17.17
N VAL A 140 4.63 -18.34 16.19
CA VAL A 140 3.17 -18.31 16.33
C VAL A 140 2.60 -19.66 15.95
N TRP A 141 1.82 -20.27 16.84
CA TRP A 141 1.00 -21.45 16.57
C TRP A 141 -0.43 -20.99 16.39
N ILE A 142 -1.02 -21.38 15.28
CA ILE A 142 -2.34 -20.93 14.85
C ILE A 142 -3.29 -22.10 14.92
N ASN A 143 -4.34 -21.95 15.72
CA ASN A 143 -5.36 -22.97 15.91
C ASN A 143 -6.39 -22.98 14.76
N SER A 144 -7.20 -24.00 14.74
CA SER A 144 -8.28 -24.26 13.80
C SER A 144 -9.25 -23.09 13.69
N GLY A 145 -9.66 -22.72 12.47
CA GLY A 145 -10.59 -21.63 12.22
C GLY A 145 -10.02 -20.22 12.45
N SER A 146 -8.70 -20.08 12.48
CA SER A 146 -8.04 -18.83 12.81
C SER A 146 -7.37 -18.18 11.59
N LYS A 147 -7.18 -16.87 11.67
CA LYS A 147 -6.51 -16.07 10.67
C LYS A 147 -5.45 -15.19 11.31
N LEU A 148 -4.26 -15.18 10.73
CA LEU A 148 -3.15 -14.34 11.15
C LEU A 148 -2.75 -13.42 9.99
N ARG A 149 -2.76 -12.11 10.22
CA ARG A 149 -2.20 -11.13 9.30
C ARG A 149 -0.92 -10.55 9.89
N PHE A 150 0.13 -10.53 9.09
CA PHE A 150 1.47 -10.13 9.53
C PHE A 150 2.26 -9.50 8.37
N PRO A 151 3.19 -8.59 8.63
CA PRO A 151 4.04 -8.01 7.60
C PRO A 151 5.16 -8.97 7.18
N SER A 152 5.61 -8.90 5.94
CA SER A 152 6.80 -9.63 5.45
C SER A 152 8.06 -9.31 6.26
N SER A 153 8.17 -8.07 6.74
CA SER A 153 9.19 -7.63 7.69
C SER A 153 8.66 -6.52 8.59
N PHE A 154 9.09 -6.51 9.84
CA PHE A 154 8.73 -5.47 10.79
C PHE A 154 9.54 -4.19 10.57
N GLY A 155 8.88 -3.05 10.70
CA GLY A 155 9.51 -1.75 10.68
C GLY A 155 10.43 -1.48 11.89
N PRO A 156 11.11 -0.32 11.91
CA PRO A 156 12.04 0.03 12.99
C PRO A 156 11.35 0.44 14.30
N GLY A 157 10.07 0.83 14.27
CA GLY A 157 9.37 1.40 15.44
C GLY A 157 8.62 0.39 16.28
N GLU A 158 7.90 -0.51 15.65
CA GLU A 158 7.02 -1.48 16.32
C GLU A 158 6.88 -2.76 15.51
N ARG A 159 6.41 -3.82 16.19
CA ARG A 159 6.06 -5.11 15.61
C ARG A 159 4.57 -5.33 15.82
N ARG A 160 3.80 -5.43 14.75
CA ARG A 160 2.34 -5.51 14.82
C ARG A 160 1.81 -6.64 13.96
N ILE A 161 0.90 -7.43 14.54
CA ILE A 161 0.14 -8.48 13.86
C ILE A 161 -1.34 -8.32 14.15
N LYS A 162 -2.19 -8.86 13.28
CA LYS A 162 -3.64 -8.96 13.51
C LYS A 162 -4.06 -10.42 13.57
N VAL A 163 -4.94 -10.76 14.52
CA VAL A 163 -5.37 -12.12 14.78
C VAL A 163 -6.89 -12.17 14.85
N GLU A 164 -7.47 -13.09 14.13
CA GLU A 164 -8.86 -13.52 14.28
C GLU A 164 -8.85 -14.99 14.68
N GLY A 165 -9.49 -15.35 15.80
CA GLY A 165 -9.49 -16.70 16.34
C GLY A 165 -8.48 -16.91 17.46
N GLU A 166 -7.85 -18.08 17.54
CA GLU A 166 -6.99 -18.50 18.64
C GLU A 166 -5.55 -18.76 18.19
N ILE A 167 -4.60 -18.15 18.87
CA ILE A 167 -3.17 -18.37 18.67
C ILE A 167 -2.44 -18.58 20.00
N TYR A 168 -1.31 -19.25 19.94
CA TYR A 168 -0.27 -19.18 20.96
C TYR A 168 0.97 -18.53 20.35
N ILE A 169 1.61 -17.61 21.07
CA ILE A 169 2.76 -16.87 20.56
C ILE A 169 3.91 -16.83 21.57
N GLU A 170 5.12 -17.10 21.07
CA GLU A 170 6.38 -16.86 21.76
C GLU A 170 7.09 -15.69 21.09
N VAL A 171 7.03 -14.52 21.69
CA VAL A 171 7.60 -13.29 21.14
C VAL A 171 9.12 -13.28 21.34
N ALA A 172 9.86 -13.06 20.26
CA ALA A 172 11.30 -12.85 20.31
C ALA A 172 11.64 -11.59 21.12
N LYS A 173 12.62 -11.70 22.00
CA LYS A 173 13.02 -10.59 22.87
C LYS A 173 13.65 -9.46 22.05
N ASP A 174 13.00 -8.32 22.03
CA ASP A 174 13.50 -7.09 21.44
C ASP A 174 12.99 -5.91 22.29
N THR A 175 13.87 -5.29 23.04
CA THR A 175 13.53 -4.19 23.97
C THR A 175 13.37 -2.85 23.26
N SER A 176 13.80 -2.74 22.01
CA SER A 176 13.75 -1.50 21.22
C SER A 176 12.43 -1.36 20.45
N ARG A 177 11.75 -2.48 20.16
CA ARG A 177 10.52 -2.51 19.37
C ARG A 177 9.42 -3.27 20.10
N PRO A 178 8.38 -2.60 20.61
CA PRO A 178 7.26 -3.27 21.24
C PRO A 178 6.51 -4.16 20.22
N PHE A 179 5.89 -5.23 20.73
CA PHE A 179 5.09 -6.16 19.93
C PHE A 179 3.61 -5.97 20.26
N TYR A 180 2.79 -5.76 19.24
CA TYR A 180 1.34 -5.57 19.36
C TYR A 180 0.58 -6.69 18.67
N VAL A 181 -0.43 -7.18 19.35
CA VAL A 181 -1.42 -8.12 18.78
C VAL A 181 -2.76 -7.39 18.73
N GLU A 182 -3.28 -7.19 17.54
CA GLU A 182 -4.60 -6.62 17.31
C GLU A 182 -5.61 -7.75 17.14
N THR A 183 -6.75 -7.64 17.83
CA THR A 183 -7.89 -8.55 17.69
C THR A 183 -9.11 -7.76 17.23
N PRO A 184 -10.05 -8.36 16.47
CA PRO A 184 -11.33 -7.73 16.19
C PRO A 184 -12.09 -7.51 17.50
N ASN A 185 -12.80 -6.41 17.60
CA ASN A 185 -13.72 -6.10 18.71
C ASN A 185 -15.01 -6.86 18.54
#